data_ecbff9b2542dc587ccedfda134ba3b49
#
_entry.id   ecbff9b2542dc587ccedfda134ba3b49
#
_cell.length_a   1.000
_cell.length_b   1.000
_cell.length_c   1.000
_cell.angle_alpha   90.00
_cell.angle_beta   90.00
_cell.angle_gamma   90.00
#
_symmetry.space_group_name_H-M   'P 1'
#
loop_
_entity.id
_entity.type
_entity.pdbx_description
1 polymer ?
#
loop_
_entity_poly.entity_id
_entity_poly.type
_entity_poly.pdbx_seq_one_letter_code
_entity_poly.pdbx_strand_id
1 'polypeptide(L)'
;VINEGDSVVTKPNVAHTMVFTKDSIFLNLVRGEREHDNYGITHTLPYPLVSNEERNQLLKNYKFECRSCGSTKLKRVVSLGYQPLANNLLKSKNEKDELYPLEMNYCQECHNCQLSVVVDPRKMFSNYLYLSSTSKTFRDHFERAANKYVKEFKLSPKKSYVIDVGSNDGVALKPFKNLKFKNILGIEPAKN
;
A
#
# COMPACT_ATOMS: atom_id res chain seq x y z
N VAL A 1 -0.62 12.23 -7.31
CA VAL A 1 -1.91 12.86 -6.98
C VAL A 1 -1.66 14.35 -6.78
N ILE A 2 -2.52 15.17 -7.39
CA ILE A 2 -2.53 16.63 -7.25
C ILE A 2 -3.70 16.97 -6.35
N ASN A 3 -3.45 17.72 -5.29
CA ASN A 3 -4.47 18.17 -4.34
C ASN A 3 -4.83 19.63 -4.57
N GLU A 4 -5.86 20.11 -3.88
CA GLU A 4 -6.21 21.53 -3.85
C GLU A 4 -5.02 22.38 -3.38
N GLY A 5 -4.69 23.41 -4.16
CA GLY A 5 -3.54 24.28 -3.93
C GLY A 5 -2.22 23.79 -4.53
N ASP A 6 -2.16 22.56 -5.04
CA ASP A 6 -0.95 22.06 -5.72
C ASP A 6 -0.81 22.71 -7.10
N SER A 7 0.42 22.98 -7.52
CA SER A 7 0.77 23.36 -8.88
C SER A 7 1.65 22.33 -9.54
N VAL A 8 1.44 22.06 -10.82
CA VAL A 8 2.24 21.11 -11.61
C VAL A 8 2.78 21.83 -12.84
N VAL A 9 4.07 21.72 -13.04
CA VAL A 9 4.74 22.20 -14.25
C VAL A 9 5.05 21.01 -15.14
N THR A 10 4.46 20.99 -16.34
CA THR A 10 4.78 20.00 -17.36
C THR A 10 5.88 20.55 -18.29
N LYS A 11 6.86 19.71 -18.61
CA LYS A 11 7.93 20.07 -19.55
C LYS A 11 7.36 20.11 -20.98
N PRO A 12 7.90 20.96 -21.86
CA PRO A 12 7.56 20.93 -23.28
C PRO A 12 7.77 19.53 -23.88
N ASN A 13 6.92 19.17 -24.85
CA ASN A 13 6.97 17.88 -25.57
C ASN A 13 6.82 16.63 -24.70
N VAL A 14 6.28 16.76 -23.49
CA VAL A 14 5.91 15.61 -22.65
C VAL A 14 4.40 15.44 -22.68
N ALA A 15 3.95 14.31 -23.20
CA ALA A 15 2.53 13.96 -23.16
C ALA A 15 2.12 13.67 -21.70
N HIS A 16 0.98 14.18 -21.30
CA HIS A 16 0.44 13.98 -19.97
C HIS A 16 -1.09 13.88 -20.02
N THR A 17 -1.66 13.22 -19.04
CA THR A 17 -3.10 13.14 -18.85
C THR A 17 -3.46 13.42 -17.40
N MET A 18 -4.68 13.90 -17.19
CA MET A 18 -5.23 14.12 -15.86
C MET A 18 -6.45 13.22 -15.66
N VAL A 19 -6.51 12.58 -14.50
CA VAL A 19 -7.67 11.80 -14.07
C VAL A 19 -8.27 12.50 -12.88
N PHE A 20 -9.48 13.05 -13.05
CA PHE A 20 -10.22 13.70 -11.98
C PHE A 20 -10.97 12.63 -11.19
N THR A 21 -10.80 12.64 -9.89
CA THR A 21 -11.41 11.67 -8.96
C THR A 21 -12.66 12.20 -8.29
N LYS A 22 -12.91 13.49 -8.46
CA LYS A 22 -14.12 14.23 -8.07
C LYS A 22 -14.26 15.46 -8.95
N ASP A 23 -15.38 16.15 -8.90
CA ASP A 23 -15.56 17.42 -9.60
C ASP A 23 -14.47 18.40 -9.20
N SER A 24 -13.80 18.96 -10.19
CA SER A 24 -12.62 19.77 -9.97
C SER A 24 -12.59 20.97 -10.89
N ILE A 25 -12.17 22.11 -10.37
CA ILE A 25 -11.84 23.30 -11.15
C ILE A 25 -10.32 23.46 -11.13
N PHE A 26 -9.72 23.61 -12.29
CA PHE A 26 -8.28 23.84 -12.39
C PHE A 26 -7.98 25.01 -13.35
N LEU A 27 -6.87 25.69 -13.08
CA LEU A 27 -6.37 26.76 -13.93
C LEU A 27 -5.15 26.25 -14.71
N ASN A 28 -5.25 26.30 -16.04
CA ASN A 28 -4.12 25.96 -16.91
C ASN A 28 -3.42 27.24 -17.35
N LEU A 29 -2.22 27.47 -16.84
CA LEU A 29 -1.37 28.59 -17.20
C LEU A 29 -0.37 28.12 -18.27
N VAL A 30 -0.40 28.76 -19.41
CA VAL A 30 0.46 28.43 -20.55
C VAL A 30 1.36 29.61 -20.89
N ARG A 31 2.64 29.33 -21.07
CA ARG A 31 3.59 30.37 -21.52
C ARG A 31 3.61 30.44 -23.04
N GLY A 32 3.44 31.65 -23.58
CA GLY A 32 3.49 31.97 -25.02
C GLY A 32 2.13 32.33 -25.59
N GLU A 33 2.15 32.94 -26.77
CA GLU A 33 0.95 33.25 -27.54
C GLU A 33 0.38 31.96 -28.12
N ARG A 34 -0.95 31.84 -28.07
CA ARG A 34 -1.68 30.78 -28.74
C ARG A 34 -2.57 31.40 -29.81
N GLU A 35 -2.46 30.92 -31.02
CA GLU A 35 -3.39 31.30 -32.08
C GLU A 35 -4.77 30.75 -31.74
N HIS A 36 -5.73 31.66 -31.58
CA HIS A 36 -7.08 31.34 -31.13
C HIS A 36 -7.82 30.37 -32.07
N ASP A 37 -7.56 30.49 -33.37
CA ASP A 37 -8.21 29.66 -34.39
C ASP A 37 -7.77 28.20 -34.39
N ASN A 38 -6.61 27.92 -33.81
CA ASN A 38 -6.05 26.56 -33.67
C ASN A 38 -6.15 26.03 -32.26
N TYR A 39 -6.85 26.73 -31.38
CA TYR A 39 -6.99 26.32 -29.98
C TYR A 39 -7.80 25.02 -29.87
N GLY A 40 -7.20 23.98 -29.37
CA GLY A 40 -7.82 22.67 -29.28
C GLY A 40 -7.42 21.69 -30.38
N ILE A 41 -7.02 22.18 -31.57
CA ILE A 41 -6.58 21.32 -32.67
C ILE A 41 -5.08 21.01 -32.57
N THR A 42 -4.28 22.03 -32.23
CA THR A 42 -2.82 21.91 -32.19
C THR A 42 -2.24 21.52 -30.83
N HIS A 43 -3.05 21.57 -29.77
CA HIS A 43 -2.53 21.46 -28.41
C HIS A 43 -3.12 20.31 -27.62
N THR A 44 -4.13 19.63 -28.14
CA THR A 44 -4.77 18.51 -27.47
C THR A 44 -4.91 17.35 -28.46
N LEU A 45 -4.00 16.41 -28.40
CA LEU A 45 -4.13 15.16 -29.12
C LEU A 45 -4.85 14.15 -28.23
N PRO A 46 -5.82 13.40 -28.77
CA PRO A 46 -6.44 12.29 -28.03
C PRO A 46 -5.43 11.15 -27.94
N TYR A 47 -4.52 11.24 -26.99
CA TYR A 47 -3.52 10.21 -26.74
C TYR A 47 -3.81 9.58 -25.37
N PRO A 48 -4.34 8.35 -25.32
CA PRO A 48 -4.60 7.67 -24.05
C PRO A 48 -3.28 7.21 -23.44
N LEU A 49 -2.74 7.96 -22.51
CA LEU A 49 -1.57 7.59 -21.70
C LEU A 49 -1.87 6.49 -20.69
N VAL A 50 -3.15 6.36 -20.33
CA VAL A 50 -3.65 5.37 -19.39
C VAL A 50 -4.88 4.72 -19.99
N SER A 51 -4.92 3.41 -20.06
CA SER A 51 -6.10 2.68 -20.52
C SER A 51 -7.30 2.87 -19.56
N ASN A 52 -8.51 2.64 -20.05
CA ASN A 52 -9.70 2.69 -19.19
C ASN A 52 -9.64 1.65 -18.06
N GLU A 53 -9.06 0.49 -18.32
CA GLU A 53 -8.85 -0.57 -17.34
C GLU A 53 -7.90 -0.12 -16.23
N GLU A 54 -6.74 0.44 -16.60
CA GLU A 54 -5.76 0.96 -15.64
C GLU A 54 -6.35 2.11 -14.80
N ARG A 55 -7.08 3.03 -15.44
CA ARG A 55 -7.79 4.11 -14.75
C ARG A 55 -8.79 3.58 -13.74
N ASN A 56 -9.63 2.64 -14.14
CA ASN A 56 -10.65 2.07 -13.27
C ASN A 56 -10.03 1.26 -12.14
N GLN A 57 -8.96 0.53 -12.40
CA GLN A 57 -8.19 -0.20 -11.39
C GLN A 57 -7.58 0.76 -10.35
N LEU A 58 -6.99 1.86 -10.80
CA LEU A 58 -6.42 2.87 -9.93
C LEU A 58 -7.50 3.50 -9.04
N LEU A 59 -8.61 3.93 -9.62
CA LEU A 59 -9.73 4.55 -8.89
C LEU A 59 -10.35 3.59 -7.88
N LYS A 60 -10.51 2.33 -8.23
CA LYS A 60 -11.06 1.30 -7.35
C LYS A 60 -10.23 1.09 -6.09
N ASN A 61 -8.92 1.13 -6.22
CA ASN A 61 -7.99 0.83 -5.13
C ASN A 61 -7.62 2.08 -4.31
N TYR A 62 -7.81 3.28 -4.86
CA TYR A 62 -7.47 4.53 -4.18
C TYR A 62 -8.47 4.86 -3.08
N LYS A 63 -7.97 5.29 -1.92
CA LYS A 63 -8.78 5.63 -0.74
C LYS A 63 -8.85 7.14 -0.57
N PHE A 64 -10.01 7.71 -0.89
CA PHE A 64 -10.31 9.15 -0.78
C PHE A 64 -10.80 9.55 0.60
N GLU A 65 -11.12 8.58 1.44
CA GLU A 65 -11.63 8.76 2.78
C GLU A 65 -10.76 8.06 3.81
N CYS A 66 -10.74 8.59 5.00
CA CYS A 66 -10.09 7.95 6.13
C CYS A 66 -10.80 6.64 6.49
N ARG A 67 -10.08 5.54 6.52
CA ARG A 67 -10.63 4.21 6.85
C ARG A 67 -11.05 4.06 8.31
N SER A 68 -10.60 4.98 9.18
CA SER A 68 -10.98 4.96 10.59
C SER A 68 -12.22 5.79 10.88
N CYS A 69 -12.34 7.01 10.33
CA CYS A 69 -13.41 7.94 10.69
C CYS A 69 -14.27 8.41 9.51
N GLY A 70 -13.98 7.99 8.28
CA GLY A 70 -14.71 8.39 7.07
C GLY A 70 -14.44 9.82 6.57
N SER A 71 -13.59 10.59 7.26
CA SER A 71 -13.30 11.97 6.85
C SER A 71 -12.55 12.02 5.52
N THR A 72 -12.89 12.99 4.68
CA THR A 72 -12.17 13.29 3.43
C THR A 72 -10.99 14.25 3.63
N LYS A 73 -10.76 14.76 4.85
CA LYS A 73 -9.65 15.64 5.16
C LYS A 73 -8.33 14.88 5.29
N LEU A 74 -7.91 14.30 4.19
CA LEU A 74 -6.65 13.57 4.09
C LEU A 74 -5.55 14.46 3.50
N LYS A 75 -4.42 14.52 4.18
CA LYS A 75 -3.21 15.22 3.71
C LYS A 75 -2.13 14.19 3.40
N ARG A 76 -1.62 14.18 2.15
CA ARG A 76 -0.46 13.36 1.80
C ARG A 76 0.78 13.87 2.54
N VAL A 77 1.43 12.99 3.27
CA VAL A 77 2.62 13.31 4.06
C VAL A 77 3.90 12.73 3.48
N VAL A 78 3.77 11.62 2.73
CA VAL A 78 4.91 11.00 2.06
C VAL A 78 4.46 10.40 0.73
N SER A 79 5.28 10.47 -0.30
CA SER A 79 5.12 9.75 -1.56
C SER A 79 6.48 9.22 -2.01
N LEU A 80 6.55 7.92 -2.25
CA LEU A 80 7.71 7.25 -2.82
C LEU A 80 7.51 6.92 -4.32
N GLY A 81 6.49 7.53 -4.95
CA GLY A 81 6.13 7.27 -6.32
C GLY A 81 5.49 5.91 -6.53
N TYR A 82 5.60 5.38 -7.73
CA TYR A 82 5.09 4.06 -8.09
C TYR A 82 6.10 2.99 -7.78
N GLN A 83 5.69 1.97 -7.03
CA GLN A 83 6.53 0.87 -6.57
C GLN A 83 5.88 -0.47 -6.90
N PRO A 84 6.67 -1.51 -7.21
CA PRO A 84 6.17 -2.87 -7.29
C PRO A 84 5.76 -3.39 -5.91
N LEU A 85 4.97 -4.45 -5.88
CA LEU A 85 4.63 -5.13 -4.63
C LEU A 85 5.87 -5.78 -4.02
N ALA A 86 6.08 -5.58 -2.73
CA ALA A 86 7.18 -6.19 -2.00
C ALA A 86 7.12 -7.73 -2.10
N ASN A 87 8.27 -8.38 -2.27
CA ASN A 87 8.41 -9.83 -2.42
C ASN A 87 7.71 -10.46 -3.63
N ASN A 88 7.19 -9.66 -4.56
CA ASN A 88 6.65 -10.14 -5.83
C ASN A 88 7.78 -10.25 -6.86
N LEU A 89 8.61 -11.28 -6.74
CA LEU A 89 9.76 -11.47 -7.61
C LEU A 89 9.32 -11.92 -9.00
N LEU A 90 9.85 -11.27 -10.04
CA LEU A 90 9.60 -11.63 -11.42
C LEU A 90 10.21 -13.02 -11.74
N LYS A 91 9.46 -13.82 -12.49
CA LYS A 91 9.91 -15.17 -12.91
C LYS A 91 10.78 -15.13 -14.15
N SER A 92 10.72 -14.06 -14.93
CA SER A 92 11.51 -13.90 -16.14
C SER A 92 11.85 -12.42 -16.41
N LYS A 93 12.86 -12.18 -17.25
CA LYS A 93 13.25 -10.81 -17.69
C LYS A 93 12.19 -10.11 -18.55
N ASN A 94 11.26 -10.86 -19.12
CA ASN A 94 10.21 -10.33 -20.02
C ASN A 94 8.92 -10.01 -19.25
N GLU A 95 8.81 -10.42 -17.99
CA GLU A 95 7.68 -10.10 -17.14
C GLU A 95 7.77 -8.67 -16.67
N LYS A 96 6.61 -7.98 -16.60
CA LYS A 96 6.53 -6.59 -16.13
C LYS A 96 5.86 -6.57 -14.76
N ASP A 97 6.42 -5.78 -13.86
CA ASP A 97 5.79 -5.52 -12.58
C ASP A 97 4.52 -4.67 -12.72
N GLU A 98 3.50 -5.02 -11.95
CA GLU A 98 2.42 -4.09 -11.64
C GLU A 98 2.93 -3.07 -10.63
N LEU A 99 2.80 -1.79 -10.97
CA LEU A 99 3.24 -0.69 -10.11
C LEU A 99 2.05 -0.03 -9.42
N TYR A 100 2.21 0.27 -8.14
CA TYR A 100 1.20 0.93 -7.31
C TYR A 100 1.78 2.18 -6.66
N PRO A 101 0.98 3.27 -6.48
CA PRO A 101 1.42 4.41 -5.68
C PRO A 101 1.74 3.98 -4.25
N LEU A 102 2.96 4.25 -3.80
CA LEU A 102 3.36 4.05 -2.41
C LEU A 102 3.37 5.40 -1.70
N GLU A 103 2.23 5.77 -1.18
CA GLU A 103 1.97 7.05 -0.56
C GLU A 103 1.28 6.87 0.78
N MET A 104 1.57 7.76 1.72
CA MET A 104 0.90 7.80 3.02
C MET A 104 0.12 9.10 3.17
N ASN A 105 -1.14 8.96 3.55
CA ASN A 105 -2.04 10.05 3.88
C ASN A 105 -2.28 10.10 5.40
N TYR A 106 -2.27 11.32 5.93
CA TYR A 106 -2.62 11.62 7.32
C TYR A 106 -4.01 12.22 7.38
N CYS A 107 -4.86 11.70 8.24
CA CYS A 107 -6.18 12.25 8.50
C CYS A 107 -6.10 13.39 9.51
N GLN A 108 -6.53 14.58 9.12
CA GLN A 108 -6.51 15.76 9.97
C GLN A 108 -7.58 15.74 11.08
N GLU A 109 -8.58 14.85 10.98
CA GLU A 109 -9.64 14.72 11.99
C GLU A 109 -9.28 13.71 13.10
N CYS A 110 -8.90 12.49 12.74
CA CYS A 110 -8.65 11.43 13.74
C CYS A 110 -7.18 11.05 13.87
N HIS A 111 -6.28 11.73 13.17
CA HIS A 111 -4.82 11.53 13.21
C HIS A 111 -4.35 10.14 12.70
N ASN A 112 -5.22 9.38 12.05
CA ASN A 112 -4.84 8.11 11.44
C ASN A 112 -3.93 8.34 10.22
N CYS A 113 -2.87 7.53 10.11
CA CYS A 113 -2.04 7.43 8.92
C CYS A 113 -2.44 6.20 8.11
N GLN A 114 -2.63 6.36 6.81
CA GLN A 114 -3.03 5.27 5.93
C GLN A 114 -2.37 5.36 4.56
N LEU A 115 -2.20 4.23 3.89
CA LEU A 115 -1.80 4.22 2.48
C LEU A 115 -2.93 4.78 1.60
N SER A 116 -2.54 5.51 0.54
CA SER A 116 -3.48 6.06 -0.45
C SER A 116 -4.14 4.95 -1.29
N VAL A 117 -3.44 3.84 -1.51
CA VAL A 117 -3.91 2.70 -2.28
C VAL A 117 -3.94 1.46 -1.40
N VAL A 118 -5.02 0.67 -1.52
CA VAL A 118 -5.14 -0.65 -0.89
C VAL A 118 -5.18 -1.69 -1.99
N VAL A 119 -4.11 -2.43 -2.12
CA VAL A 119 -4.02 -3.54 -3.07
C VAL A 119 -4.79 -4.74 -2.53
N ASP A 120 -5.40 -5.53 -3.42
CA ASP A 120 -6.09 -6.76 -3.03
C ASP A 120 -5.13 -7.68 -2.25
N PRO A 121 -5.45 -8.04 -1.00
CA PRO A 121 -4.60 -8.89 -0.16
C PRO A 121 -4.25 -10.23 -0.81
N ARG A 122 -5.11 -10.75 -1.67
CA ARG A 122 -4.86 -12.00 -2.40
C ARG A 122 -3.68 -11.88 -3.37
N LYS A 123 -3.49 -10.70 -3.98
CA LYS A 123 -2.31 -10.43 -4.82
C LYS A 123 -1.03 -10.40 -4.01
N MET A 124 -1.08 -9.90 -2.79
CA MET A 124 0.09 -9.69 -1.95
C MET A 124 0.47 -10.93 -1.16
N PHE A 125 -0.51 -11.69 -0.64
CA PHE A 125 -0.28 -12.66 0.43
C PHE A 125 -0.67 -14.11 0.07
N SER A 126 -1.30 -14.37 -1.09
CA SER A 126 -1.65 -15.76 -1.45
C SER A 126 -0.43 -16.63 -1.76
N ASN A 127 0.68 -16.02 -2.17
CA ASN A 127 1.97 -16.65 -2.41
C ASN A 127 3.07 -15.71 -1.90
N TYR A 128 3.44 -15.83 -0.63
CA TYR A 128 4.32 -14.89 0.04
C TYR A 128 5.67 -15.55 0.35
N LEU A 129 6.68 -15.18 -0.44
CA LEU A 129 7.98 -15.85 -0.42
C LEU A 129 8.86 -15.51 0.79
N TYR A 130 8.53 -14.47 1.55
CA TYR A 130 9.32 -14.05 2.70
C TYR A 130 9.05 -14.93 3.91
N LEU A 131 10.10 -15.55 4.45
CA LEU A 131 10.05 -16.36 5.68
C LEU A 131 10.71 -15.59 6.82
N SER A 132 9.93 -15.24 7.82
CA SER A 132 10.39 -14.42 8.96
C SER A 132 11.44 -15.16 9.81
N SER A 133 11.40 -16.49 9.86
CA SER A 133 12.35 -17.29 10.63
C SER A 133 13.77 -17.32 10.06
N THR A 134 14.00 -16.82 8.85
CA THR A 134 15.37 -16.72 8.28
C THR A 134 16.23 -15.71 9.05
N SER A 135 15.62 -14.69 9.64
CA SER A 135 16.31 -13.67 10.43
C SER A 135 16.59 -14.16 11.86
N LYS A 136 17.88 -14.21 12.23
CA LYS A 136 18.27 -14.50 13.62
C LYS A 136 17.71 -13.46 14.60
N THR A 137 17.72 -12.18 14.22
CA THR A 137 17.20 -11.08 15.05
C THR A 137 15.70 -11.26 15.35
N PHE A 138 14.91 -11.70 14.37
CA PHE A 138 13.49 -12.01 14.58
C PHE A 138 13.29 -13.18 15.53
N ARG A 139 14.03 -14.29 15.33
CA ARG A 139 13.95 -15.44 16.23
C ARG A 139 14.25 -15.06 17.67
N ASP A 140 15.36 -14.35 17.90
CA ASP A 140 15.78 -13.89 19.23
C ASP A 140 14.76 -12.91 19.84
N HIS A 141 14.16 -12.05 19.01
CA HIS A 141 13.10 -11.13 19.45
C HIS A 141 11.86 -11.88 19.95
N PHE A 142 11.33 -12.81 19.16
CA PHE A 142 10.13 -13.56 19.55
C PHE A 142 10.36 -14.49 20.72
N GLU A 143 11.57 -15.03 20.89
CA GLU A 143 11.93 -15.81 22.07
C GLU A 143 11.87 -14.94 23.34
N ARG A 144 12.48 -13.75 23.29
CA ARG A 144 12.41 -12.79 24.41
C ARG A 144 10.97 -12.32 24.67
N ALA A 145 10.21 -12.04 23.62
CA ALA A 145 8.82 -11.59 23.72
C ALA A 145 7.92 -12.67 24.37
N ALA A 146 8.02 -13.91 23.93
CA ALA A 146 7.28 -15.03 24.50
C ALA A 146 7.56 -15.21 26.00
N ASN A 147 8.84 -15.23 26.40
CA ASN A 147 9.23 -15.34 27.79
C ASN A 147 8.68 -14.15 28.63
N LYS A 148 8.75 -12.94 28.08
CA LYS A 148 8.18 -11.73 28.73
C LYS A 148 6.68 -11.88 28.93
N TYR A 149 5.93 -12.23 27.88
CA TYR A 149 4.47 -12.33 27.93
C TYR A 149 4.00 -13.45 28.87
N VAL A 150 4.68 -14.61 28.86
CA VAL A 150 4.35 -15.69 29.80
C VAL A 150 4.47 -15.23 31.24
N LYS A 151 5.50 -14.46 31.57
CA LYS A 151 5.72 -13.92 32.92
C LYS A 151 4.75 -12.80 33.25
N GLU A 152 4.61 -11.82 32.36
CA GLU A 152 3.80 -10.60 32.59
C GLU A 152 2.31 -10.92 32.72
N PHE A 153 1.78 -11.76 31.83
CA PHE A 153 0.37 -12.16 31.82
C PHE A 153 0.08 -13.46 32.58
N LYS A 154 1.09 -14.02 33.24
CA LYS A 154 0.96 -15.28 34.01
C LYS A 154 0.32 -16.40 33.18
N LEU A 155 0.76 -16.55 31.91
CA LEU A 155 0.17 -17.51 30.99
C LEU A 155 0.47 -18.94 31.42
N SER A 156 -0.57 -19.78 31.30
CA SER A 156 -0.48 -21.20 31.61
C SER A 156 -0.32 -22.04 30.35
N PRO A 157 0.74 -22.87 30.21
CA PRO A 157 0.93 -23.75 29.05
C PRO A 157 -0.24 -24.71 28.78
N LYS A 158 -1.01 -25.04 29.80
CA LYS A 158 -2.16 -25.97 29.68
C LYS A 158 -3.48 -25.28 29.40
N LYS A 159 -3.67 -24.03 29.87
CA LYS A 159 -4.99 -23.34 29.86
C LYS A 159 -5.03 -22.16 28.88
N SER A 160 -3.92 -21.44 28.70
CA SER A 160 -3.90 -20.24 27.85
C SER A 160 -3.86 -20.61 26.38
N TYR A 161 -4.52 -19.81 25.56
CA TYR A 161 -4.47 -19.87 24.10
C TYR A 161 -3.51 -18.81 23.58
N VAL A 162 -2.72 -19.19 22.58
CA VAL A 162 -1.83 -18.29 21.85
C VAL A 162 -2.23 -18.34 20.38
N ILE A 163 -2.71 -17.21 19.87
CA ILE A 163 -3.16 -17.09 18.49
C ILE A 163 -2.31 -16.01 17.80
N ASP A 164 -1.76 -16.34 16.67
CA ASP A 164 -0.99 -15.42 15.82
C ASP A 164 -1.70 -15.27 14.48
N VAL A 165 -2.11 -14.04 14.15
CA VAL A 165 -2.80 -13.70 12.90
C VAL A 165 -1.82 -13.08 11.94
N GLY A 166 -1.61 -13.70 10.77
CA GLY A 166 -0.51 -13.41 9.85
C GLY A 166 0.77 -14.10 10.34
N SER A 167 0.64 -15.37 10.74
CA SER A 167 1.69 -16.11 11.45
C SER A 167 2.92 -16.43 10.61
N ASN A 168 2.85 -16.19 9.29
CA ASN A 168 3.92 -16.53 8.34
C ASN A 168 4.38 -17.99 8.56
N ASP A 169 5.64 -18.23 8.82
CA ASP A 169 6.22 -19.57 9.07
C ASP A 169 6.20 -19.98 10.57
N GLY A 170 5.42 -19.28 11.39
CA GLY A 170 5.22 -19.57 12.81
C GLY A 170 6.38 -19.17 13.70
N VAL A 171 7.23 -18.26 13.28
CA VAL A 171 8.42 -17.80 14.05
C VAL A 171 8.04 -17.27 15.43
N ALA A 172 6.90 -16.58 15.57
CA ALA A 172 6.41 -16.05 16.84
C ALA A 172 5.79 -17.14 17.74
N LEU A 173 5.25 -18.22 17.16
CA LEU A 173 4.61 -19.32 17.87
C LEU A 173 5.60 -20.37 18.35
N LYS A 174 6.73 -20.53 17.67
CA LYS A 174 7.75 -21.53 18.00
C LYS A 174 8.26 -21.46 19.46
N PRO A 175 8.56 -20.28 20.02
CA PRO A 175 8.94 -20.15 21.45
C PRO A 175 7.87 -20.67 22.40
N PHE A 176 6.59 -20.40 22.16
CA PHE A 176 5.49 -20.92 22.99
C PHE A 176 5.38 -22.44 22.90
N LYS A 177 5.61 -23.01 21.71
CA LYS A 177 5.72 -24.46 21.54
C LYS A 177 6.85 -25.06 22.39
N ASN A 178 8.01 -24.39 22.39
CA ASN A 178 9.15 -24.80 23.23
C ASN A 178 8.82 -24.73 24.73
N LEU A 179 8.05 -23.73 25.14
CA LEU A 179 7.52 -23.57 26.50
C LEU A 179 6.34 -24.50 26.81
N LYS A 180 6.06 -25.49 25.92
CA LYS A 180 5.04 -26.54 26.11
C LYS A 180 3.59 -26.03 26.17
N PHE A 181 3.29 -24.89 25.54
CA PHE A 181 1.90 -24.48 25.34
C PHE A 181 1.18 -25.48 24.44
N LYS A 182 -0.04 -25.87 24.83
CA LYS A 182 -0.87 -26.85 24.11
C LYS A 182 -1.81 -26.21 23.10
N ASN A 183 -2.29 -25.03 23.40
CA ASN A 183 -3.30 -24.32 22.61
C ASN A 183 -2.61 -23.22 21.82
N ILE A 184 -2.03 -23.57 20.67
CA ILE A 184 -1.30 -22.68 19.77
C ILE A 184 -1.97 -22.73 18.40
N LEU A 185 -2.30 -21.57 17.84
CA LEU A 185 -2.90 -21.46 16.51
C LEU A 185 -2.24 -20.34 15.71
N GLY A 186 -1.76 -20.64 14.53
CA GLY A 186 -1.36 -19.69 13.51
C GLY A 186 -2.43 -19.59 12.43
N ILE A 187 -2.71 -18.38 12.01
CA ILE A 187 -3.62 -18.09 10.89
C ILE A 187 -2.80 -17.37 9.82
N GLU A 188 -2.67 -18.00 8.64
CA GLU A 188 -1.83 -17.51 7.55
C GLU A 188 -2.57 -17.62 6.21
N PRO A 189 -2.68 -16.54 5.41
CA PRO A 189 -3.33 -16.58 4.10
C PRO A 189 -2.45 -17.17 2.99
N ALA A 190 -1.13 -17.21 3.14
CA ALA A 190 -0.22 -17.77 2.15
C ALA A 190 -0.41 -19.28 2.03
N LYS A 191 -0.33 -19.77 0.78
CA LYS A 191 -0.55 -21.21 0.46
C LYS A 191 0.76 -22.00 0.27
N ASN A 192 1.89 -21.31 0.29
CA ASN A 192 3.22 -21.88 0.15
C ASN A 192 3.88 -22.14 1.48
#